data_3d4796d5298089ff78a74994d561529e
#
_entry.id   3d4796d5298089ff78a74994d561529e
#
_cell.length_a   1.000
_cell.length_b   1.000
_cell.length_c   1.000
_cell.angle_alpha   90.00
_cell.angle_beta   90.00
_cell.angle_gamma   90.00
#
_symmetry.space_group_name_H-M   'P 1'
#
loop_
_entity.id
_entity.type
_entity.pdbx_description
1 polymer ?
#
loop_
_entity_poly.entity_id
_entity_poly.type
_entity_poly.pdbx_seq_one_letter_code
_entity_poly.pdbx_strand_id
1 'polypeptide(L)'
;VELVTFAGRGQKGADLFYKDYYMPIDKASFIALYNAYNKNIADQYKSPYFKEQLQKFGTIEAWADALFTETPNLAMAAEIYEKTNAYYKENIAPTLAEVNKEITLLYRAYMRGQMEYNEATNGGKVFYPDANSTLRVTYGKVKGYSPSDAVYFTPVSSLTGIIEKDN
;
A
#
# COMPACT_ATOMS: atom_id res chain seq x y z
N VAL A 1 -9.38 0.73 -7.73
CA VAL A 1 -8.28 -0.24 -7.54
C VAL A 1 -8.63 -1.28 -6.49
N GLU A 2 -9.40 -0.90 -5.49
CA GLU A 2 -9.93 -1.84 -4.49
C GLU A 2 -10.84 -2.88 -5.12
N LEU A 3 -11.73 -2.46 -6.02
CA LEU A 3 -12.62 -3.35 -6.77
C LEU A 3 -11.85 -4.41 -7.56
N VAL A 4 -10.78 -4.01 -8.25
CA VAL A 4 -9.92 -4.91 -9.03
C VAL A 4 -9.27 -5.95 -8.13
N THR A 5 -8.75 -5.54 -6.98
CA THR A 5 -8.13 -6.42 -6.00
C THR A 5 -9.14 -7.38 -5.38
N PHE A 6 -10.32 -6.88 -5.02
CA PHE A 6 -11.41 -7.68 -4.47
C PHE A 6 -11.89 -8.75 -5.46
N ALA A 7 -12.16 -8.36 -6.70
CA ALA A 7 -12.60 -9.28 -7.75
C ALA A 7 -11.56 -10.38 -8.04
N GLY A 8 -10.28 -10.00 -8.11
CA GLY A 8 -9.19 -10.94 -8.39
C GLY A 8 -8.86 -11.90 -7.24
N ARG A 9 -9.24 -11.57 -6.02
CA ARG A 9 -9.05 -12.44 -4.82
C ARG A 9 -10.22 -13.41 -4.56
N GLY A 10 -11.19 -13.50 -5.47
CA GLY A 10 -12.31 -14.44 -5.38
C GLY A 10 -13.48 -13.95 -4.56
N GLN A 11 -13.61 -12.65 -4.35
CA GLN A 11 -14.79 -11.97 -3.78
C GLN A 11 -15.21 -12.46 -2.38
N LYS A 12 -14.26 -13.00 -1.62
CA LYS A 12 -14.54 -13.41 -0.24
C LYS A 12 -14.73 -12.19 0.65
N GLY A 13 -15.74 -12.22 1.51
CA GLY A 13 -16.05 -11.12 2.43
C GLY A 13 -16.71 -9.92 1.72
N ALA A 14 -17.58 -10.16 0.76
CA ALA A 14 -18.29 -9.13 -0.01
C ALA A 14 -19.02 -8.13 0.90
N ASP A 15 -19.73 -8.60 1.93
CA ASP A 15 -20.46 -7.75 2.87
C ASP A 15 -19.53 -6.76 3.59
N LEU A 16 -18.35 -7.24 3.99
CA LEU A 16 -17.34 -6.40 4.64
C LEU A 16 -16.70 -5.42 3.65
N PHE A 17 -16.44 -5.87 2.43
CA PHE A 17 -15.88 -5.02 1.38
C PHE A 17 -16.83 -3.86 1.04
N TYR A 18 -18.10 -4.17 0.73
CA TYR A 18 -19.07 -3.14 0.31
C TYR A 18 -19.51 -2.22 1.44
N LYS A 19 -19.31 -2.58 2.71
CA LYS A 19 -19.61 -1.73 3.85
C LYS A 19 -18.84 -0.40 3.82
N ASP A 20 -17.56 -0.47 3.46
CA ASP A 20 -16.65 0.69 3.51
C ASP A 20 -16.22 1.14 2.09
N TYR A 21 -16.68 0.44 1.04
CA TYR A 21 -16.32 0.73 -0.34
C TYR A 21 -17.02 1.97 -0.88
N TYR A 22 -16.24 2.91 -1.40
CA TYR A 22 -16.76 4.12 -2.03
C TYR A 22 -16.29 4.22 -3.49
N MET A 23 -17.15 3.77 -4.41
CA MET A 23 -16.87 3.66 -5.84
C MET A 23 -16.32 4.93 -6.50
N PRO A 24 -16.79 6.16 -6.23
CA PRO A 24 -16.27 7.36 -6.87
C PRO A 24 -14.78 7.60 -6.59
N ILE A 25 -14.30 7.29 -5.39
CA ILE A 25 -12.88 7.39 -5.04
C ILE A 25 -12.09 6.31 -5.77
N ASP A 26 -12.57 5.07 -5.81
CA ASP A 26 -11.86 3.98 -6.48
C ASP A 26 -11.75 4.20 -7.99
N LYS A 27 -12.81 4.71 -8.62
CA LYS A 27 -12.82 5.13 -10.03
C LYS A 27 -11.80 6.23 -10.30
N ALA A 28 -11.81 7.30 -9.51
CA ALA A 28 -10.84 8.39 -9.65
C ALA A 28 -9.40 7.89 -9.46
N SER A 29 -9.17 7.00 -8.48
CA SER A 29 -7.88 6.36 -8.24
C SER A 29 -7.43 5.49 -9.40
N PHE A 30 -8.32 4.71 -10.01
CA PHE A 30 -8.04 3.91 -11.19
C PHE A 30 -7.53 4.77 -12.35
N ILE A 31 -8.22 5.86 -12.67
CA ILE A 31 -7.83 6.80 -13.74
C ILE A 31 -6.47 7.45 -13.41
N ALA A 32 -6.31 7.94 -12.18
CA ALA A 32 -5.08 8.61 -11.75
C ALA A 32 -3.85 7.66 -11.80
N LEU A 33 -4.00 6.43 -11.32
CA LEU A 33 -2.94 5.43 -11.34
C LEU A 33 -2.59 4.99 -12.76
N TYR A 34 -3.59 4.82 -13.63
CA TYR A 34 -3.32 4.53 -15.03
C TYR A 34 -2.53 5.68 -15.70
N ASN A 35 -2.94 6.93 -15.50
CA ASN A 35 -2.24 8.09 -16.06
C ASN A 35 -0.80 8.18 -15.52
N ALA A 36 -0.59 7.93 -14.22
CA ALA A 36 0.74 7.88 -13.62
C ALA A 36 1.58 6.73 -14.20
N TYR A 37 1.01 5.55 -14.36
CA TYR A 37 1.64 4.41 -15.01
C TYR A 37 2.06 4.74 -16.44
N ASN A 38 1.14 5.29 -17.24
CA ASN A 38 1.40 5.62 -18.63
C ASN A 38 2.48 6.69 -18.80
N LYS A 39 2.53 7.67 -17.88
CA LYS A 39 3.51 8.76 -17.89
C LYS A 39 4.90 8.33 -17.43
N ASN A 40 4.99 7.48 -16.39
CA ASN A 40 6.26 7.24 -15.69
C ASN A 40 6.92 5.90 -16.04
N ILE A 41 6.17 4.94 -16.62
CA ILE A 41 6.73 3.64 -17.00
C ILE A 41 7.18 3.68 -18.45
N ALA A 42 8.40 3.26 -18.72
CA ALA A 42 8.93 3.16 -20.07
C ALA A 42 8.16 2.10 -20.89
N ASP A 43 7.97 2.35 -22.18
CA ASP A 43 7.10 1.54 -23.04
C ASP A 43 7.44 0.06 -23.08
N GLN A 44 8.71 -0.28 -22.96
CA GLN A 44 9.20 -1.66 -22.91
C GLN A 44 8.72 -2.46 -21.70
N TYR A 45 8.30 -1.78 -20.63
CA TYR A 45 7.78 -2.40 -19.39
C TYR A 45 6.27 -2.27 -19.27
N LYS A 46 5.60 -1.66 -20.25
CA LYS A 46 4.14 -1.52 -20.22
C LYS A 46 3.48 -2.80 -20.67
N SER A 47 2.45 -3.20 -19.92
CA SER A 47 1.63 -4.35 -20.30
C SER A 47 0.86 -4.09 -21.60
N PRO A 48 0.93 -4.99 -22.60
CA PRO A 48 0.14 -4.89 -23.83
C PRO A 48 -1.36 -4.81 -23.58
N TYR A 49 -1.84 -5.46 -22.52
CA TYR A 49 -3.24 -5.48 -22.13
C TYR A 49 -3.84 -4.08 -21.99
N PHE A 50 -3.12 -3.15 -21.38
CA PHE A 50 -3.62 -1.77 -21.24
C PHE A 50 -3.77 -1.06 -22.59
N LYS A 51 -2.87 -1.32 -23.51
CA LYS A 51 -2.96 -0.78 -24.87
C LYS A 51 -4.18 -1.33 -25.62
N GLU A 52 -4.44 -2.62 -25.50
CA GLU A 52 -5.60 -3.29 -26.09
C GLU A 52 -6.91 -2.73 -25.51
N GLN A 53 -6.98 -2.54 -24.19
CA GLN A 53 -8.16 -1.96 -23.56
C GLN A 53 -8.41 -0.51 -24.03
N LEU A 54 -7.37 0.30 -24.15
CA LEU A 54 -7.54 1.66 -24.70
C LEU A 54 -7.97 1.67 -26.16
N GLN A 55 -7.52 0.74 -26.98
CA GLN A 55 -8.02 0.60 -28.34
C GLN A 55 -9.51 0.25 -28.38
N LYS A 56 -9.97 -0.57 -27.40
CA LYS A 56 -11.37 -0.98 -27.29
C LYS A 56 -12.28 0.12 -26.78
N PHE A 57 -11.87 0.87 -25.77
CA PHE A 57 -12.69 1.87 -25.09
C PHE A 57 -12.42 3.32 -25.55
N GLY A 58 -11.32 3.57 -26.24
CA GLY A 58 -10.90 4.88 -26.72
C GLY A 58 -10.16 5.71 -25.68
N THR A 59 -10.70 5.83 -24.47
CA THR A 59 -10.08 6.59 -23.36
C THR A 59 -10.10 5.82 -22.05
N ILE A 60 -9.25 6.26 -21.10
CA ILE A 60 -9.23 5.67 -19.76
C ILE A 60 -10.52 5.98 -18.98
N GLU A 61 -11.11 7.13 -19.22
CA GLU A 61 -12.38 7.54 -18.63
C GLU A 61 -13.51 6.62 -19.10
N ALA A 62 -13.60 6.35 -20.41
CA ALA A 62 -14.60 5.45 -20.97
C ALA A 62 -14.43 4.00 -20.47
N TRP A 63 -13.19 3.56 -20.33
CA TRP A 63 -12.92 2.26 -19.71
C TRP A 63 -13.31 2.22 -18.23
N ALA A 64 -12.98 3.27 -17.48
CA ALA A 64 -13.42 3.40 -16.10
C ALA A 64 -14.95 3.46 -15.96
N ASP A 65 -15.65 4.16 -16.88
CA ASP A 65 -17.12 4.19 -16.89
C ASP A 65 -17.73 2.80 -17.11
N ALA A 66 -17.12 1.98 -17.96
CA ALA A 66 -17.56 0.61 -18.20
C ALA A 66 -17.27 -0.35 -17.01
N LEU A 67 -16.23 -0.06 -16.23
CA LEU A 67 -15.85 -0.86 -15.06
C LEU A 67 -16.67 -0.49 -13.81
N PHE A 68 -16.84 0.81 -13.55
CA PHE A 68 -17.44 1.39 -12.36
C PHE A 68 -18.87 1.87 -12.65
N THR A 69 -19.76 0.94 -12.96
CA THR A 69 -21.20 1.16 -13.13
C THR A 69 -21.93 1.02 -11.79
N GLU A 70 -23.22 1.36 -11.70
CA GLU A 70 -24.04 1.18 -10.48
C GLU A 70 -23.90 -0.25 -9.91
N THR A 71 -23.84 -1.24 -10.79
CA THR A 71 -23.44 -2.62 -10.44
C THR A 71 -22.05 -2.84 -11.03
N PRO A 72 -20.97 -2.77 -10.22
CA PRO A 72 -19.60 -2.87 -10.72
C PRO A 72 -19.34 -4.14 -11.54
N ASN A 73 -18.61 -3.98 -12.63
CA ASN A 73 -18.28 -5.09 -13.52
C ASN A 73 -17.16 -5.96 -12.93
N LEU A 74 -17.54 -6.90 -12.05
CA LEU A 74 -16.59 -7.78 -11.35
C LEU A 74 -15.83 -8.70 -12.30
N ALA A 75 -16.44 -9.11 -13.42
CA ALA A 75 -15.74 -9.94 -14.42
C ALA A 75 -14.59 -9.16 -15.09
N MET A 76 -14.84 -7.93 -15.48
CA MET A 76 -13.80 -7.03 -16.03
C MET A 76 -12.74 -6.70 -14.97
N ALA A 77 -13.14 -6.46 -13.73
CA ALA A 77 -12.22 -6.22 -12.63
C ALA A 77 -11.29 -7.43 -12.37
N ALA A 78 -11.83 -8.64 -12.37
CA ALA A 78 -11.05 -9.87 -12.22
C ALA A 78 -10.09 -10.07 -13.40
N GLU A 79 -10.53 -9.82 -14.63
CA GLU A 79 -9.67 -9.89 -15.82
C GLU A 79 -8.49 -8.91 -15.72
N ILE A 80 -8.73 -7.65 -15.31
CA ILE A 80 -7.66 -6.66 -15.08
C ILE A 80 -6.64 -7.20 -14.08
N TYR A 81 -7.12 -7.76 -12.96
CA TYR A 81 -6.25 -8.33 -11.93
C TYR A 81 -5.40 -9.48 -12.47
N GLU A 82 -6.01 -10.45 -13.14
CA GLU A 82 -5.34 -11.62 -13.69
C GLU A 82 -4.28 -11.24 -14.74
N LYS A 83 -4.66 -10.41 -15.72
CA LYS A 83 -3.77 -10.00 -16.81
C LYS A 83 -2.59 -9.16 -16.31
N THR A 84 -2.84 -8.24 -15.38
CA THR A 84 -1.76 -7.42 -14.82
C THR A 84 -0.81 -8.24 -13.94
N ASN A 85 -1.33 -9.16 -13.13
CA ASN A 85 -0.50 -10.04 -12.30
C ASN A 85 0.31 -11.05 -13.14
N ALA A 86 -0.30 -11.63 -14.17
CA ALA A 86 0.41 -12.54 -15.08
C ALA A 86 1.58 -11.81 -15.74
N TYR A 87 1.31 -10.65 -16.33
CA TYR A 87 2.36 -9.84 -16.97
C TYR A 87 3.48 -9.47 -15.99
N TYR A 88 3.13 -9.01 -14.79
CA TYR A 88 4.11 -8.68 -13.75
C TYR A 88 5.00 -9.88 -13.39
N LYS A 89 4.39 -11.03 -13.14
CA LYS A 89 5.13 -12.26 -12.76
C LYS A 89 6.06 -12.76 -13.85
N GLU A 90 5.66 -12.65 -15.09
CA GLU A 90 6.41 -13.18 -16.22
C GLU A 90 7.50 -12.23 -16.71
N ASN A 91 7.23 -10.92 -16.72
CA ASN A 91 8.08 -9.96 -17.40
C ASN A 91 8.82 -9.00 -16.45
N ILE A 92 8.29 -8.73 -15.27
CA ILE A 92 8.85 -7.72 -14.36
C ILE A 92 9.49 -8.34 -13.11
N ALA A 93 8.80 -9.26 -12.46
CA ALA A 93 9.26 -9.85 -11.20
C ALA A 93 10.63 -10.53 -11.29
N PRO A 94 10.99 -11.25 -12.36
CA PRO A 94 12.33 -11.86 -12.47
C PRO A 94 13.45 -10.82 -12.48
N THR A 95 13.31 -9.76 -13.25
CA THR A 95 14.29 -8.65 -13.31
C THR A 95 14.39 -7.94 -11.96
N LEU A 96 13.26 -7.67 -11.30
CA LEU A 96 13.26 -7.07 -9.97
C LEU A 96 13.89 -7.96 -8.91
N ALA A 97 13.77 -9.28 -9.01
CA ALA A 97 14.37 -10.22 -8.08
C ALA A 97 15.90 -10.14 -8.10
N GLU A 98 16.50 -10.03 -9.29
CA GLU A 98 17.95 -9.86 -9.43
C GLU A 98 18.45 -8.53 -8.87
N VAL A 99 17.76 -7.42 -9.25
CA VAL A 99 18.07 -6.08 -8.74
C VAL A 99 17.92 -6.00 -7.22
N ASN A 100 16.88 -6.59 -6.66
CA ASN A 100 16.65 -6.62 -5.21
C ASN A 100 17.73 -7.43 -4.48
N LYS A 101 18.26 -8.48 -5.09
CA LYS A 101 19.38 -9.24 -4.54
C LYS A 101 20.64 -8.37 -4.44
N GLU A 102 20.94 -7.63 -5.48
CA GLU A 102 22.07 -6.70 -5.51
C GLU A 102 21.88 -5.58 -4.49
N ILE A 103 20.71 -4.94 -4.47
CA ILE A 103 20.36 -3.90 -3.48
C ILE A 103 20.54 -4.43 -2.06
N THR A 104 20.13 -5.67 -1.78
CA THR A 104 20.29 -6.27 -0.44
C THR A 104 21.75 -6.39 -0.05
N LEU A 105 22.62 -6.79 -0.97
CA LEU A 105 24.06 -6.88 -0.72
C LEU A 105 24.69 -5.51 -0.49
N LEU A 106 24.34 -4.53 -1.32
CA LEU A 106 24.82 -3.15 -1.19
C LEU A 106 24.32 -2.50 0.11
N TYR A 107 23.07 -2.74 0.49
CA TYR A 107 22.52 -2.24 1.75
C TYR A 107 23.24 -2.82 2.97
N ARG A 108 23.61 -4.11 2.93
CA ARG A 108 24.43 -4.73 3.99
C ARG A 108 25.80 -4.06 4.12
N ALA A 109 26.46 -3.80 2.99
CA ALA A 109 27.76 -3.12 2.97
C ALA A 109 27.62 -1.67 3.50
N TYR A 110 26.58 -0.94 3.07
CA TYR A 110 26.28 0.41 3.54
C TYR A 110 26.01 0.46 5.05
N MET A 111 25.20 -0.44 5.56
CA MET A 111 24.90 -0.50 7.01
C MET A 111 26.16 -0.84 7.82
N ARG A 112 26.99 -1.76 7.32
CA ARG A 112 28.26 -2.08 7.95
C ARG A 112 29.17 -0.85 8.02
N GLY A 113 29.31 -0.11 6.92
CA GLY A 113 30.10 1.13 6.89
C GLY A 113 29.57 2.19 7.87
N GLN A 114 28.24 2.34 8.00
CA GLN A 114 27.64 3.23 9.01
C GLN A 114 27.96 2.82 10.44
N MET A 115 27.93 1.52 10.74
CA MET A 115 28.26 1.00 12.07
C MET A 115 29.75 1.24 12.40
N GLU A 116 30.64 0.90 11.49
CA GLU A 116 32.10 1.10 11.64
C GLU A 116 32.44 2.61 11.79
N TYR A 117 31.80 3.47 11.00
CA TYR A 117 31.99 4.93 11.11
C TYR A 117 31.50 5.46 12.48
N ASN A 118 30.33 5.02 12.93
CA ASN A 118 29.79 5.43 14.22
C ASN A 118 30.68 4.98 15.40
N GLU A 119 31.22 3.77 15.32
CA GLU A 119 32.16 3.26 16.32
C GLU A 119 33.48 4.06 16.33
N ALA A 120 34.05 4.30 15.15
CA ALA A 120 35.31 5.05 15.01
C ALA A 120 35.18 6.53 15.46
N THR A 121 34.00 7.12 15.35
CA THR A 121 33.76 8.54 15.72
C THR A 121 33.14 8.72 17.10
N ASN A 122 32.94 7.65 17.88
CA ASN A 122 32.18 7.66 19.15
C ASN A 122 30.82 8.34 19.00
N GLY A 123 30.13 8.11 17.88
CA GLY A 123 28.90 8.81 17.51
C GLY A 123 27.68 8.55 18.38
N GLY A 124 27.77 7.63 19.32
CA GLY A 124 26.71 7.34 20.33
C GLY A 124 25.40 6.76 19.75
N LYS A 125 25.29 6.56 18.43
CA LYS A 125 24.10 5.98 17.81
C LYS A 125 24.05 4.48 18.08
N VAL A 126 22.93 4.03 18.61
CA VAL A 126 22.67 2.59 18.81
C VAL A 126 21.91 2.06 17.60
N PHE A 127 22.47 1.03 16.94
CA PHE A 127 21.82 0.33 15.84
C PHE A 127 21.04 -0.86 16.38
N TYR A 128 19.73 -0.79 16.28
CA TYR A 128 18.85 -1.89 16.67
C TYR A 128 18.62 -2.82 15.47
N PRO A 129 18.58 -4.14 15.67
CA PRO A 129 18.24 -5.07 14.58
C PRO A 129 16.79 -4.87 14.14
N ASP A 130 16.52 -5.07 12.85
CA ASP A 130 15.17 -5.10 12.32
C ASP A 130 14.35 -6.24 12.93
N ALA A 131 13.02 -6.09 12.90
CA ALA A 131 12.11 -7.13 13.36
C ALA A 131 12.24 -8.38 12.49
N ASN A 132 12.63 -9.49 13.09
CA ASN A 132 12.88 -10.78 12.44
C ASN A 132 12.00 -11.90 13.02
N SER A 133 10.78 -11.56 13.43
CA SER A 133 9.83 -12.46 14.11
C SER A 133 10.23 -12.89 15.52
N THR A 134 11.26 -12.29 16.10
CA THR A 134 11.59 -12.49 17.52
C THR A 134 10.66 -11.68 18.40
N LEU A 135 10.41 -12.21 19.61
CA LEU A 135 9.59 -11.53 20.62
C LEU A 135 10.26 -10.21 21.02
N ARG A 136 9.49 -9.13 20.97
CA ARG A 136 9.86 -7.82 21.50
C ARG A 136 8.89 -7.44 22.59
N VAL A 137 9.41 -7.03 23.72
CA VAL A 137 8.62 -6.59 24.87
C VAL A 137 8.76 -5.08 25.00
N THR A 138 7.62 -4.40 25.00
CA THR A 138 7.52 -2.99 25.38
C THR A 138 6.80 -2.90 26.72
N TYR A 139 7.30 -2.06 27.60
CA TYR A 139 6.69 -1.84 28.90
C TYR A 139 6.75 -0.36 29.26
N GLY A 140 5.85 0.05 30.16
CA GLY A 140 5.80 1.42 30.66
C GLY A 140 4.88 1.56 31.85
N LYS A 141 4.92 2.72 32.48
CA LYS A 141 3.98 3.06 33.54
C LYS A 141 2.79 3.79 32.95
N VAL A 142 1.59 3.42 33.35
CA VAL A 142 0.37 4.14 33.03
C VAL A 142 0.40 5.48 33.78
N LYS A 143 0.52 6.57 33.05
CA LYS A 143 0.57 7.93 33.59
C LYS A 143 -0.24 8.87 32.72
N GLY A 144 -0.83 9.90 33.35
CA GLY A 144 -1.36 11.02 32.63
C GLY A 144 -0.26 11.92 32.05
N TYR A 145 -0.65 12.81 31.16
CA TYR A 145 0.26 13.79 30.56
C TYR A 145 -0.46 15.11 30.24
N SER A 146 0.30 16.18 30.11
CA SER A 146 -0.21 17.49 29.71
C SER A 146 0.19 17.75 28.24
N PRO A 147 -0.75 17.73 27.29
CA PRO A 147 -0.48 18.01 25.88
C PRO A 147 -0.27 19.50 25.58
N SER A 148 -0.82 20.39 26.43
CA SER A 148 -0.71 21.84 26.36
C SER A 148 -0.85 22.46 27.74
N ASP A 149 -0.59 23.78 27.83
CA ASP A 149 -0.79 24.51 29.07
C ASP A 149 -2.24 24.42 29.56
N ALA A 150 -2.42 24.27 30.88
CA ALA A 150 -3.71 24.12 31.55
C ALA A 150 -4.55 22.88 31.15
N VAL A 151 -4.01 21.93 30.39
CA VAL A 151 -4.69 20.67 30.00
C VAL A 151 -3.96 19.47 30.56
N TYR A 152 -4.68 18.59 31.25
CA TYR A 152 -4.13 17.33 31.76
C TYR A 152 -5.04 16.16 31.41
N PHE A 153 -4.48 15.16 30.70
CA PHE A 153 -5.15 13.90 30.43
C PHE A 153 -4.82 12.87 31.50
N THR A 154 -5.86 12.38 32.17
CA THR A 154 -5.72 11.29 33.12
C THR A 154 -5.50 9.95 32.41
N PRO A 155 -4.78 8.98 33.01
CA PRO A 155 -4.56 7.68 32.39
C PRO A 155 -5.79 6.77 32.43
N VAL A 156 -6.85 7.19 33.10
CA VAL A 156 -8.11 6.43 33.25
C VAL A 156 -9.26 7.31 32.73
N SER A 157 -10.08 6.75 31.82
CA SER A 157 -11.30 7.35 31.32
C SER A 157 -12.52 6.67 31.94
N SER A 158 -13.58 7.42 32.11
CA SER A 158 -14.89 6.91 32.54
C SER A 158 -15.77 6.57 31.32
N LEU A 159 -16.87 5.82 31.55
CA LEU A 159 -17.86 5.52 30.52
C LEU A 159 -18.46 6.81 29.93
N THR A 160 -18.66 7.84 30.76
CA THR A 160 -19.12 9.16 30.31
C THR A 160 -18.21 9.75 29.26
N GLY A 161 -16.89 9.69 29.45
CA GLY A 161 -15.91 10.19 28.46
C GLY A 161 -15.88 9.37 27.17
N ILE A 162 -16.32 8.11 27.18
CA ILE A 162 -16.50 7.30 25.98
C ILE A 162 -17.74 7.76 25.23
N ILE A 163 -18.85 7.95 25.94
CA ILE A 163 -20.14 8.41 25.36
C ILE A 163 -20.00 9.80 24.73
N GLU A 164 -19.27 10.71 25.34
CA GLU A 164 -19.00 12.05 24.81
C GLU A 164 -18.25 12.05 23.46
N LYS A 165 -17.54 10.97 23.16
CA LYS A 165 -16.76 10.82 21.91
C LYS A 165 -17.48 10.05 20.81
N ASP A 166 -18.67 9.52 21.11
CA ASP A 166 -19.46 8.68 20.20
C ASP A 166 -20.49 9.52 19.41
N ASN A 167 -20.20 10.79 19.12
CA ASN A 167 -21.04 11.70 18.33
C ASN A 167 -20.52 11.87 16.91
#